data_ba2feeee2a7262195cf41b34205e2913
#
_entry.id   ba2feeee2a7262195cf41b34205e2913
#
_cell.length_a   1.000
_cell.length_b   1.000
_cell.length_c   1.000
_cell.angle_alpha   90.00
_cell.angle_beta   90.00
_cell.angle_gamma   90.00
#
_symmetry.space_group_name_H-M   'P 1'
#
loop_
_entity.id
_entity.type
_entity.pdbx_description
1 polymer ?
#
loop_
_entity_poly.entity_id
_entity_poly.type
_entity_poly.pdbx_seq_one_letter_code
_entity_poly.pdbx_strand_id
1 'polypeptide(L)'
;CCRNNCYYCGIRKGNPNLERYRLTAESILDCCKQGYELGFRTFVLQGGEDPVLTDERIESIVSAIHRNYPDCAITLSLGEKPCEAYERFFQAGANRYLLRHETYDKSHYRQLHPEGMSCGHRLQCLQDLKEIGYQTGTGIMVGSPGQTVEHLIQDILFIEQFRPEMIGIGPFLPHRDTPFAQSPCGTVEQTILLLSIFRLMHPSALIPATTALATLTPDGRERGI
;
A
#
# COMPACT_ATOMS: atom_id res chain seq x y z
N CYS A 1 2.14 -4.73 -13.51
CA CYS A 1 3.13 -5.82 -13.47
C CYS A 1 3.78 -5.93 -12.09
N CYS A 2 4.19 -7.14 -11.67
CA CYS A 2 4.89 -7.35 -10.41
C CYS A 2 5.83 -8.57 -10.55
N ARG A 3 7.05 -8.47 -10.00
CA ARG A 3 8.00 -9.59 -9.93
C ARG A 3 7.74 -10.54 -8.76
N ASN A 4 7.02 -10.07 -7.74
CA ASN A 4 6.74 -10.83 -6.52
C ASN A 4 5.59 -11.82 -6.72
N ASN A 5 5.56 -12.83 -5.86
CA ASN A 5 4.58 -13.90 -5.92
C ASN A 5 3.79 -14.05 -4.62
N CYS A 6 3.42 -12.92 -3.97
CA CYS A 6 2.65 -12.91 -2.73
C CYS A 6 1.37 -13.74 -2.88
N TYR A 7 1.09 -14.61 -1.92
CA TYR A 7 0.07 -15.67 -2.07
C TYR A 7 -1.36 -15.14 -2.06
N TYR A 8 -1.57 -13.92 -1.57
CA TYR A 8 -2.87 -13.24 -1.52
C TYR A 8 -3.15 -12.31 -2.72
N CYS A 9 -2.12 -11.97 -3.49
CA CYS A 9 -2.18 -10.86 -4.44
C CYS A 9 -2.61 -11.28 -5.84
N GLY A 10 -3.70 -10.71 -6.36
CA GLY A 10 -4.19 -10.99 -7.70
C GLY A 10 -3.22 -10.61 -8.83
N ILE A 11 -2.32 -9.62 -8.60
CA ILE A 11 -1.31 -9.22 -9.58
C ILE A 11 0.03 -9.97 -9.45
N ARG A 12 0.09 -11.01 -8.62
CA ARG A 12 1.29 -11.83 -8.41
C ARG A 12 1.89 -12.34 -9.73
N LYS A 13 3.21 -12.54 -9.76
CA LYS A 13 3.92 -13.03 -10.95
C LYS A 13 3.33 -14.34 -11.50
N GLY A 14 2.95 -15.25 -10.61
CA GLY A 14 2.40 -16.57 -10.95
C GLY A 14 0.92 -16.57 -11.37
N ASN A 15 0.27 -15.43 -11.54
CA ASN A 15 -1.09 -15.37 -12.11
C ASN A 15 -1.01 -15.29 -13.65
N PRO A 16 -1.36 -16.36 -14.38
CA PRO A 16 -1.30 -16.37 -15.84
C PRO A 16 -2.53 -15.69 -16.49
N ASN A 17 -3.61 -15.50 -15.74
CA ASN A 17 -4.89 -15.01 -16.27
C ASN A 17 -5.03 -13.50 -16.22
N LEU A 18 -4.00 -12.79 -15.69
CA LEU A 18 -4.03 -11.35 -15.56
C LEU A 18 -3.54 -10.67 -16.84
N GLU A 19 -4.36 -9.85 -17.45
CA GLU A 19 -3.92 -8.89 -18.44
C GLU A 19 -3.02 -7.84 -17.79
N ARG A 20 -1.77 -7.74 -18.28
CA ARG A 20 -0.75 -6.86 -17.70
C ARG A 20 -0.51 -5.68 -18.63
N TYR A 21 -0.64 -4.50 -18.08
CA TYR A 21 -0.36 -3.25 -18.79
C TYR A 21 0.67 -2.39 -18.04
N ARG A 22 1.24 -1.43 -18.74
CA ARG A 22 2.10 -0.38 -18.21
C ARG A 22 1.67 0.95 -18.81
N LEU A 23 1.37 1.91 -17.96
CA LEU A 23 1.12 3.27 -18.41
C LEU A 23 2.43 3.90 -18.89
N THR A 24 2.34 4.71 -19.94
CA THR A 24 3.45 5.57 -20.37
C THR A 24 3.55 6.78 -19.43
N ALA A 25 4.72 7.43 -19.41
CA ALA A 25 4.89 8.67 -18.64
C ALA A 25 3.88 9.74 -19.09
N GLU A 26 3.63 9.84 -20.40
CA GLU A 26 2.64 10.75 -21.00
C GLU A 26 1.24 10.48 -20.46
N SER A 27 0.79 9.21 -20.47
CA SER A 27 -0.53 8.84 -19.94
C SER A 27 -0.66 9.16 -18.45
N ILE A 28 0.42 8.99 -17.66
CA ILE A 28 0.42 9.34 -16.24
C ILE A 28 0.28 10.85 -16.05
N LEU A 29 1.02 11.66 -16.82
CA LEU A 29 0.96 13.11 -16.76
C LEU A 29 -0.41 13.65 -17.21
N ASP A 30 -1.02 13.05 -18.23
CA ASP A 30 -2.38 13.39 -18.66
C ASP A 30 -3.42 13.10 -17.58
N CYS A 31 -3.31 11.95 -16.88
CA CYS A 31 -4.15 11.65 -15.71
C CYS A 31 -3.97 12.69 -14.59
N CYS A 32 -2.73 13.11 -14.31
CA CYS A 32 -2.46 14.14 -13.31
C CYS A 32 -3.07 15.49 -13.72
N LYS A 33 -2.97 15.88 -14.99
CA LYS A 33 -3.57 17.09 -15.52
C LYS A 33 -5.10 17.09 -15.32
N GLN A 34 -5.77 16.05 -15.77
CA GLN A 34 -7.23 15.91 -15.60
C GLN A 34 -7.63 15.93 -14.13
N GLY A 35 -6.89 15.21 -13.28
CA GLY A 35 -7.15 15.20 -11.84
C GLY A 35 -6.98 16.59 -11.21
N TYR A 36 -5.96 17.33 -11.61
CA TYR A 36 -5.72 18.69 -11.12
C TYR A 36 -6.85 19.66 -11.51
N GLU A 37 -7.30 19.58 -12.76
CA GLU A 37 -8.44 20.38 -13.28
C GLU A 37 -9.74 20.07 -12.56
N LEU A 38 -9.93 18.83 -12.11
CA LEU A 38 -11.06 18.39 -11.28
C LEU A 38 -10.92 18.77 -9.78
N GLY A 39 -9.83 19.41 -9.38
CA GLY A 39 -9.62 19.87 -8.01
C GLY A 39 -8.85 18.90 -7.11
N PHE A 40 -8.38 17.76 -7.59
CA PHE A 40 -7.53 16.86 -6.80
C PHE A 40 -6.17 17.49 -6.53
N ARG A 41 -5.64 17.28 -5.32
CA ARG A 41 -4.34 17.80 -4.85
C ARG A 41 -3.45 16.70 -4.28
N THR A 42 -3.77 15.45 -4.60
CA THR A 42 -2.93 14.27 -4.27
C THR A 42 -2.94 13.32 -5.45
N PHE A 43 -1.77 12.95 -5.92
CA PHE A 43 -1.58 11.93 -6.94
C PHE A 43 -0.97 10.69 -6.32
N VAL A 44 -1.58 9.53 -6.55
CA VAL A 44 -1.10 8.25 -6.06
C VAL A 44 -0.63 7.40 -7.23
N LEU A 45 0.68 7.14 -7.29
CA LEU A 45 1.28 6.21 -8.24
C LEU A 45 1.41 4.86 -7.57
N GLN A 46 0.52 3.95 -7.94
CA GLN A 46 0.47 2.61 -7.36
C GLN A 46 0.75 1.53 -8.41
N GLY A 47 1.55 0.56 -8.03
CA GLY A 47 1.86 -0.58 -8.89
C GLY A 47 2.49 -1.72 -8.10
N GLY A 48 2.76 -2.83 -8.81
CA GLY A 48 3.63 -3.86 -8.26
C GLY A 48 5.10 -3.49 -8.45
N GLU A 49 6.00 -4.28 -7.87
CA GLU A 49 7.43 -4.17 -8.12
C GLU A 49 7.75 -4.64 -9.54
N ASP A 50 7.69 -3.74 -10.49
CA ASP A 50 7.90 -4.00 -11.91
C ASP A 50 9.36 -3.68 -12.28
N PRO A 51 10.16 -4.67 -12.72
CA PRO A 51 11.57 -4.45 -13.08
C PRO A 51 11.76 -3.55 -14.31
N VAL A 52 10.71 -3.34 -15.12
CA VAL A 52 10.78 -2.43 -16.28
C VAL A 52 10.56 -0.97 -15.86
N LEU A 53 9.91 -0.75 -14.74
CA LEU A 53 9.77 0.59 -14.14
C LEU A 53 11.02 0.88 -13.31
N THR A 54 12.09 1.29 -13.98
CA THR A 54 13.38 1.60 -13.34
C THR A 54 13.28 2.83 -12.44
N ASP A 55 14.23 2.97 -11.53
CA ASP A 55 14.24 4.10 -10.58
C ASP A 55 14.42 5.44 -11.30
N GLU A 56 15.19 5.49 -12.40
CA GLU A 56 15.33 6.68 -13.26
C GLU A 56 14.00 7.10 -13.89
N ARG A 57 13.18 6.12 -14.31
CA ARG A 57 11.85 6.40 -14.88
C ARG A 57 10.90 6.93 -13.82
N ILE A 58 10.90 6.35 -12.63
CA ILE A 58 10.08 6.83 -11.50
C ILE A 58 10.48 8.25 -11.15
N GLU A 59 11.76 8.52 -10.95
CA GLU A 59 12.31 9.84 -10.65
C GLU A 59 11.91 10.88 -11.70
N SER A 60 12.04 10.54 -12.98
CA SER A 60 11.65 11.43 -14.08
C SER A 60 10.15 11.77 -14.07
N ILE A 61 9.28 10.77 -13.83
CA ILE A 61 7.84 10.98 -13.74
C ILE A 61 7.49 11.84 -12.53
N VAL A 62 8.05 11.54 -11.35
CA VAL A 62 7.84 12.31 -10.13
C VAL A 62 8.28 13.75 -10.29
N SER A 63 9.47 13.99 -10.83
CA SER A 63 9.99 15.33 -11.11
C SER A 63 9.09 16.12 -12.07
N ALA A 64 8.55 15.46 -13.10
CA ALA A 64 7.64 16.09 -14.04
C ALA A 64 6.31 16.48 -13.38
N ILE A 65 5.75 15.59 -12.54
CA ILE A 65 4.53 15.88 -11.78
C ILE A 65 4.76 17.04 -10.81
N HIS A 66 5.83 16.98 -10.02
CA HIS A 66 6.14 18.00 -9.02
C HIS A 66 6.36 19.39 -9.64
N ARG A 67 7.04 19.46 -10.79
CA ARG A 67 7.27 20.70 -11.52
C ARG A 67 5.99 21.32 -12.06
N ASN A 68 5.06 20.49 -12.56
CA ASN A 68 3.80 20.97 -13.13
C ASN A 68 2.75 21.29 -12.05
N TYR A 69 2.79 20.61 -10.90
CA TYR A 69 1.80 20.69 -9.83
C TYR A 69 2.49 20.76 -8.46
N PRO A 70 3.22 21.84 -8.15
CA PRO A 70 4.02 21.94 -6.93
C PRO A 70 3.18 22.01 -5.64
N ASP A 71 1.89 22.32 -5.74
CA ASP A 71 0.91 22.33 -4.65
C ASP A 71 0.26 20.96 -4.38
N CYS A 72 0.64 19.93 -5.17
CA CYS A 72 0.10 18.60 -5.01
C CYS A 72 1.03 17.68 -4.22
N ALA A 73 0.43 16.82 -3.39
CA ALA A 73 1.14 15.71 -2.78
C ALA A 73 1.30 14.55 -3.77
N ILE A 74 2.49 13.96 -3.81
CA ILE A 74 2.79 12.78 -4.62
C ILE A 74 3.04 11.60 -3.69
N THR A 75 2.16 10.61 -3.77
CA THR A 75 2.25 9.36 -3.02
C THR A 75 2.75 8.23 -3.93
N LEU A 76 3.81 7.57 -3.53
CA LEU A 76 4.27 6.35 -4.18
C LEU A 76 3.82 5.11 -3.40
N SER A 77 3.43 4.05 -4.11
CA SER A 77 3.13 2.73 -3.56
C SER A 77 3.63 1.68 -4.57
N LEU A 78 4.95 1.52 -4.64
CA LEU A 78 5.66 0.74 -5.66
C LEU A 78 6.46 -0.44 -5.08
N GLY A 79 6.14 -0.85 -3.84
CA GLY A 79 6.79 -1.95 -3.14
C GLY A 79 8.11 -1.57 -2.48
N GLU A 80 8.97 -2.58 -2.29
CA GLU A 80 10.27 -2.41 -1.64
C GLU A 80 11.32 -1.89 -2.63
N LYS A 81 12.13 -0.96 -2.17
CA LYS A 81 13.23 -0.36 -2.92
C LYS A 81 14.47 -0.21 -2.02
N PRO A 82 15.68 -0.11 -2.59
CA PRO A 82 16.84 0.32 -1.83
C PRO A 82 16.66 1.74 -1.26
N CYS A 83 17.32 2.03 -0.13
CA CYS A 83 17.22 3.32 0.55
C CYS A 83 17.57 4.49 -0.39
N GLU A 84 18.62 4.34 -1.20
CA GLU A 84 19.06 5.34 -2.18
C GLU A 84 17.99 5.64 -3.25
N ALA A 85 17.15 4.66 -3.60
CA ALA A 85 16.05 4.90 -4.52
C ALA A 85 14.93 5.71 -3.85
N TYR A 86 14.63 5.43 -2.58
CA TYR A 86 13.68 6.25 -1.81
C TYR A 86 14.18 7.70 -1.68
N GLU A 87 15.46 7.92 -1.37
CA GLU A 87 16.05 9.26 -1.31
C GLU A 87 15.91 10.02 -2.64
N ARG A 88 16.22 9.36 -3.77
CA ARG A 88 16.08 9.96 -5.11
C ARG A 88 14.64 10.38 -5.40
N PHE A 89 13.66 9.54 -5.09
CA PHE A 89 12.24 9.85 -5.32
C PHE A 89 11.76 10.99 -4.41
N PHE A 90 12.25 11.04 -3.17
CA PHE A 90 11.95 12.14 -2.25
C PHE A 90 12.50 13.46 -2.77
N GLN A 91 13.76 13.50 -3.19
CA GLN A 91 14.39 14.67 -3.79
C GLN A 91 13.71 15.11 -5.09
N ALA A 92 13.15 14.17 -5.86
CA ALA A 92 12.38 14.44 -7.06
C ALA A 92 11.00 15.07 -6.78
N GLY A 93 10.52 15.02 -5.51
CA GLY A 93 9.26 15.64 -5.08
C GLY A 93 8.19 14.68 -4.59
N ALA A 94 8.44 13.36 -4.51
CA ALA A 94 7.54 12.44 -3.84
C ALA A 94 7.61 12.65 -2.33
N ASN A 95 6.53 13.10 -1.70
CA ASN A 95 6.50 13.42 -0.28
C ASN A 95 5.76 12.39 0.57
N ARG A 96 5.12 11.40 -0.05
CA ARG A 96 4.41 10.31 0.64
C ARG A 96 4.79 8.96 0.05
N TYR A 97 4.88 7.95 0.91
CA TYR A 97 5.09 6.56 0.47
C TYR A 97 4.20 5.62 1.28
N LEU A 98 3.45 4.75 0.59
CA LEU A 98 2.61 3.73 1.21
C LEU A 98 3.24 2.35 0.98
N LEU A 99 3.67 1.71 2.06
CA LEU A 99 4.21 0.35 2.06
C LEU A 99 3.57 -0.46 3.19
N ARG A 100 2.58 -1.28 2.85
CA ARG A 100 1.89 -2.09 3.86
C ARG A 100 2.81 -3.18 4.39
N HIS A 101 2.91 -3.31 5.72
CA HIS A 101 3.69 -4.39 6.32
C HIS A 101 2.94 -5.73 6.30
N GLU A 102 1.63 -5.70 6.09
CA GLU A 102 0.67 -6.81 5.97
C GLU A 102 0.48 -7.61 7.26
N THR A 103 1.51 -7.85 8.01
CA THR A 103 1.53 -8.40 9.39
C THR A 103 2.91 -8.21 10.00
N TYR A 104 2.96 -7.90 11.29
CA TYR A 104 4.21 -7.77 12.05
C TYR A 104 4.79 -9.13 12.46
N ASP A 105 3.93 -10.15 12.61
CA ASP A 105 4.37 -11.50 12.96
C ASP A 105 5.14 -12.18 11.82
N LYS A 106 6.37 -12.60 12.10
CA LYS A 106 7.27 -13.20 11.11
C LYS A 106 6.78 -14.55 10.59
N SER A 107 6.06 -15.33 11.40
CA SER A 107 5.55 -16.64 11.00
C SER A 107 4.34 -16.49 10.09
N HIS A 108 3.44 -15.58 10.43
CA HIS A 108 2.29 -15.23 9.61
C HIS A 108 2.74 -14.56 8.29
N TYR A 109 3.75 -13.69 8.32
CA TYR A 109 4.32 -13.09 7.10
C TYR A 109 4.79 -14.16 6.10
N ARG A 110 5.48 -15.21 6.57
CA ARG A 110 5.92 -16.35 5.74
C ARG A 110 4.78 -17.17 5.16
N GLN A 111 3.61 -17.20 5.82
CA GLN A 111 2.41 -17.85 5.28
C GLN A 111 1.80 -17.04 4.12
N LEU A 112 1.96 -15.73 4.13
CA LEU A 112 1.39 -14.81 3.13
C LEU A 112 2.32 -14.58 1.93
N HIS A 113 3.63 -14.82 2.08
CA HIS A 113 4.64 -14.43 1.09
C HIS A 113 5.53 -15.62 0.70
N PRO A 114 6.07 -15.63 -0.52
CA PRO A 114 7.00 -16.66 -0.97
C PRO A 114 8.34 -16.57 -0.21
N GLU A 115 9.10 -17.67 -0.26
CA GLU A 115 10.49 -17.68 0.19
C GLU A 115 11.29 -16.57 -0.51
N GLY A 116 12.17 -15.92 0.24
CA GLY A 116 12.98 -14.78 -0.24
C GLY A 116 12.39 -13.41 0.07
N MET A 117 11.11 -13.32 0.47
CA MET A 117 10.55 -12.08 1.04
C MET A 117 10.67 -12.11 2.57
N SER A 118 11.12 -11.01 3.16
CA SER A 118 11.41 -10.91 4.58
C SER A 118 10.56 -9.83 5.27
N CYS A 119 9.86 -10.21 6.33
CA CYS A 119 9.19 -9.25 7.20
C CYS A 119 10.18 -8.19 7.73
N GLY A 120 11.37 -8.63 8.19
CA GLY A 120 12.40 -7.71 8.66
C GLY A 120 12.86 -6.69 7.62
N HIS A 121 13.03 -7.12 6.37
CA HIS A 121 13.37 -6.21 5.28
C HIS A 121 12.24 -5.21 4.98
N ARG A 122 10.99 -5.67 5.00
CA ARG A 122 9.81 -4.80 4.85
C ARG A 122 9.75 -3.72 5.93
N LEU A 123 10.01 -4.09 7.17
CA LEU A 123 10.03 -3.16 8.29
C LEU A 123 11.22 -2.19 8.20
N GLN A 124 12.39 -2.65 7.72
CA GLN A 124 13.53 -1.77 7.46
C GLN A 124 13.20 -0.74 6.38
N CYS A 125 12.59 -1.13 5.27
CA CYS A 125 12.13 -0.19 4.24
C CYS A 125 11.19 0.89 4.81
N LEU A 126 10.29 0.52 5.73
CA LEU A 126 9.42 1.49 6.41
C LEU A 126 10.22 2.46 7.28
N GLN A 127 11.22 1.97 7.98
CA GLN A 127 12.11 2.80 8.80
C GLN A 127 12.92 3.76 7.93
N ASP A 128 13.52 3.28 6.84
CA ASP A 128 14.27 4.09 5.88
C ASP A 128 13.38 5.23 5.32
N LEU A 129 12.15 4.92 4.91
CA LEU A 129 11.19 5.93 4.43
C LEU A 129 10.93 7.01 5.47
N LYS A 130 10.78 6.64 6.73
CA LYS A 130 10.53 7.59 7.81
C LYS A 130 11.76 8.45 8.11
N GLU A 131 12.95 7.87 8.10
CA GLU A 131 14.23 8.57 8.33
C GLU A 131 14.54 9.57 7.20
N ILE A 132 14.19 9.25 5.95
CA ILE A 132 14.31 10.17 4.82
C ILE A 132 13.35 11.37 4.96
N GLY A 133 12.23 11.23 5.66
CA GLY A 133 11.27 12.29 5.92
C GLY A 133 9.96 12.19 5.14
N TYR A 134 9.65 11.03 4.55
CA TYR A 134 8.33 10.79 3.95
C TYR A 134 7.21 10.86 4.99
N GLN A 135 6.05 11.36 4.58
CA GLN A 135 4.80 10.99 5.22
C GLN A 135 4.57 9.50 4.90
N THR A 136 4.94 8.65 5.86
CA THR A 136 5.01 7.20 5.62
C THR A 136 3.69 6.53 5.98
N GLY A 137 3.19 5.74 5.05
CA GLY A 137 1.99 4.93 5.23
C GLY A 137 2.32 3.44 5.37
N THR A 138 1.61 2.78 6.26
CA THR A 138 1.64 1.32 6.40
C THR A 138 0.24 0.74 6.58
N GLY A 139 0.12 -0.55 6.85
CA GLY A 139 -1.18 -1.19 7.09
C GLY A 139 -1.14 -2.71 6.95
N ILE A 140 -2.31 -3.29 7.16
CA ILE A 140 -2.53 -4.74 7.18
C ILE A 140 -3.75 -5.16 6.36
N MET A 141 -3.84 -6.44 6.06
CA MET A 141 -5.09 -7.08 5.63
C MET A 141 -5.81 -7.63 6.88
N VAL A 142 -7.09 -7.34 7.02
CA VAL A 142 -7.92 -7.82 8.13
C VAL A 142 -8.57 -9.13 7.74
N GLY A 143 -8.38 -10.17 8.56
CA GLY A 143 -8.90 -11.51 8.29
C GLY A 143 -8.13 -12.25 7.21
N SER A 144 -6.85 -11.96 7.02
CA SER A 144 -5.99 -12.72 6.10
C SER A 144 -5.81 -14.17 6.59
N PRO A 145 -5.55 -15.13 5.67
CA PRO A 145 -5.44 -16.54 6.04
C PRO A 145 -4.44 -16.78 7.16
N GLY A 146 -4.87 -17.46 8.21
CA GLY A 146 -4.04 -17.73 9.40
C GLY A 146 -3.89 -16.56 10.38
N GLN A 147 -4.52 -15.42 10.15
CA GLN A 147 -4.49 -14.31 11.09
C GLN A 147 -5.22 -14.63 12.40
N THR A 148 -4.59 -14.37 13.52
CA THR A 148 -5.15 -14.52 14.87
C THR A 148 -5.32 -13.16 15.55
N VAL A 149 -5.97 -13.14 16.71
CA VAL A 149 -6.07 -11.92 17.54
C VAL A 149 -4.70 -11.46 18.01
N GLU A 150 -3.81 -12.40 18.33
CA GLU A 150 -2.43 -12.11 18.77
C GLU A 150 -1.64 -11.39 17.65
N HIS A 151 -1.83 -11.80 16.39
CA HIS A 151 -1.23 -11.10 15.24
C HIS A 151 -1.75 -9.67 15.14
N LEU A 152 -3.06 -9.46 15.29
CA LEU A 152 -3.66 -8.12 15.26
C LEU A 152 -3.16 -7.24 16.41
N ILE A 153 -2.97 -7.81 17.61
CA ILE A 153 -2.39 -7.08 18.75
C ILE A 153 -0.97 -6.63 18.42
N GLN A 154 -0.14 -7.50 17.85
CA GLN A 154 1.22 -7.13 17.43
C GLN A 154 1.22 -6.03 16.35
N ASP A 155 0.31 -6.11 15.39
CA ASP A 155 0.13 -5.09 14.36
C ASP A 155 -0.29 -3.74 14.95
N ILE A 156 -1.22 -3.73 15.91
CA ILE A 156 -1.64 -2.52 16.63
C ILE A 156 -0.48 -1.89 17.40
N LEU A 157 0.27 -2.70 18.17
CA LEU A 157 1.42 -2.22 18.93
C LEU A 157 2.54 -1.69 18.02
N PHE A 158 2.78 -2.35 16.89
CA PHE A 158 3.73 -1.85 15.89
C PHE A 158 3.29 -0.51 15.32
N ILE A 159 2.03 -0.35 14.92
CA ILE A 159 1.50 0.92 14.38
C ILE A 159 1.55 2.02 15.44
N GLU A 160 1.26 1.72 16.71
CA GLU A 160 1.40 2.65 17.82
C GLU A 160 2.83 3.17 17.97
N GLN A 161 3.80 2.28 17.93
CA GLN A 161 5.23 2.62 18.06
C GLN A 161 5.75 3.34 16.81
N PHE A 162 5.40 2.86 15.63
CA PHE A 162 5.89 3.38 14.35
C PHE A 162 5.29 4.76 14.02
N ARG A 163 4.04 5.04 14.46
CA ARG A 163 3.34 6.31 14.24
C ARG A 163 3.30 6.74 12.78
N PRO A 164 2.67 5.95 11.90
CA PRO A 164 2.58 6.30 10.49
C PRO A 164 1.65 7.49 10.27
N GLU A 165 1.90 8.27 9.22
CA GLU A 165 1.04 9.36 8.77
C GLU A 165 -0.16 8.87 7.94
N MET A 166 -0.09 7.64 7.43
CA MET A 166 -1.18 6.98 6.70
C MET A 166 -1.35 5.55 7.18
N ILE A 167 -2.59 5.09 7.38
CA ILE A 167 -2.90 3.71 7.80
C ILE A 167 -3.89 3.11 6.81
N GLY A 168 -3.41 2.21 5.95
CA GLY A 168 -4.22 1.54 4.93
C GLY A 168 -4.63 0.14 5.34
N ILE A 169 -5.82 -0.02 5.90
CA ILE A 169 -6.36 -1.34 6.24
C ILE A 169 -7.64 -1.64 5.46
N GLY A 170 -7.91 -2.91 5.26
CA GLY A 170 -9.13 -3.37 4.63
C GLY A 170 -9.30 -4.87 4.80
N PRO A 171 -10.52 -5.39 4.63
CA PRO A 171 -10.77 -6.81 4.73
C PRO A 171 -10.02 -7.57 3.64
N PHE A 172 -9.51 -8.76 3.98
CA PHE A 172 -8.95 -9.67 3.00
C PHE A 172 -10.07 -10.13 2.04
N LEU A 173 -9.78 -10.05 0.75
CA LEU A 173 -10.64 -10.56 -0.32
C LEU A 173 -9.88 -11.64 -1.09
N PRO A 174 -10.34 -12.91 -1.08
CA PRO A 174 -9.68 -13.96 -1.82
C PRO A 174 -9.81 -13.70 -3.34
N HIS A 175 -8.70 -13.82 -4.05
CA HIS A 175 -8.71 -13.73 -5.50
C HIS A 175 -8.62 -15.14 -6.10
N ARG A 176 -9.48 -15.44 -7.08
CA ARG A 176 -9.63 -16.77 -7.69
C ARG A 176 -8.33 -17.40 -8.24
N ASP A 177 -7.38 -16.55 -8.67
CA ASP A 177 -6.11 -16.99 -9.27
C ASP A 177 -4.94 -16.92 -8.25
N THR A 178 -5.24 -17.10 -6.97
CA THR A 178 -4.23 -17.11 -5.89
C THR A 178 -4.30 -18.40 -5.08
N PRO A 179 -3.22 -18.77 -4.36
CA PRO A 179 -3.26 -19.90 -3.43
C PRO A 179 -4.38 -19.82 -2.38
N PHE A 180 -4.84 -18.62 -2.05
CA PHE A 180 -5.90 -18.39 -1.06
C PHE A 180 -7.28 -18.20 -1.67
N ALA A 181 -7.52 -18.68 -2.91
CA ALA A 181 -8.80 -18.55 -3.60
C ALA A 181 -10.00 -19.11 -2.84
N GLN A 182 -9.78 -20.12 -2.00
CA GLN A 182 -10.83 -20.79 -1.19
C GLN A 182 -10.84 -20.33 0.27
N SER A 183 -10.00 -19.37 0.64
CA SER A 183 -9.99 -18.83 2.00
C SER A 183 -11.19 -17.93 2.24
N PRO A 184 -11.72 -17.87 3.48
CA PRO A 184 -12.81 -16.95 3.81
C PRO A 184 -12.36 -15.49 3.65
N CYS A 185 -13.29 -14.60 3.33
CA CYS A 185 -13.07 -13.15 3.36
C CYS A 185 -12.85 -12.68 4.79
N GLY A 186 -12.10 -11.59 4.94
CA GLY A 186 -12.14 -10.80 6.17
C GLY A 186 -13.53 -10.16 6.38
N THR A 187 -13.84 -9.74 7.59
CA THR A 187 -15.15 -9.18 7.91
C THR A 187 -15.17 -7.66 7.92
N VAL A 188 -16.31 -7.09 7.57
CA VAL A 188 -16.55 -5.64 7.63
C VAL A 188 -16.47 -5.15 9.07
N GLU A 189 -17.11 -5.88 9.99
CA GLU A 189 -17.21 -5.52 11.41
C GLU A 189 -15.82 -5.44 12.06
N GLN A 190 -14.96 -6.44 11.85
CA GLN A 190 -13.60 -6.43 12.39
C GLN A 190 -12.76 -5.31 11.77
N THR A 191 -12.96 -5.04 10.47
CA THR A 191 -12.24 -3.95 9.80
C THR A 191 -12.66 -2.60 10.35
N ILE A 192 -13.96 -2.34 10.55
CA ILE A 192 -14.47 -1.09 11.12
C ILE A 192 -14.00 -0.91 12.56
N LEU A 193 -14.01 -1.99 13.36
CA LEU A 193 -13.46 -1.95 14.71
C LEU A 193 -12.00 -1.49 14.72
N LEU A 194 -11.16 -2.07 13.86
CA LEU A 194 -9.75 -1.69 13.76
C LEU A 194 -9.56 -0.27 13.21
N LEU A 195 -10.38 0.18 12.24
CA LEU A 195 -10.39 1.57 11.78
C LEU A 195 -10.67 2.53 12.95
N SER A 196 -11.67 2.19 13.78
CA SER A 196 -12.03 2.99 14.96
C SER A 196 -10.90 3.04 15.99
N ILE A 197 -10.25 1.90 16.27
CA ILE A 197 -9.09 1.83 17.16
C ILE A 197 -7.96 2.72 16.63
N PHE A 198 -7.59 2.58 15.36
CA PHE A 198 -6.52 3.39 14.78
C PHE A 198 -6.86 4.88 14.71
N ARG A 199 -8.11 5.24 14.48
CA ARG A 199 -8.56 6.64 14.52
C ARG A 199 -8.41 7.25 15.91
N LEU A 200 -8.73 6.49 16.97
CA LEU A 200 -8.56 6.94 18.36
C LEU A 200 -7.08 7.05 18.75
N MET A 201 -6.24 6.10 18.30
CA MET A 201 -4.80 6.09 18.59
C MET A 201 -4.04 7.16 17.78
N HIS A 202 -4.44 7.40 16.54
CA HIS A 202 -3.79 8.31 15.59
C HIS A 202 -4.80 9.28 14.97
N PRO A 203 -5.28 10.27 15.71
CA PRO A 203 -6.37 11.16 15.27
C PRO A 203 -6.06 11.93 13.98
N SER A 204 -4.79 12.26 13.74
CA SER A 204 -4.32 13.01 12.58
C SER A 204 -3.90 12.15 11.39
N ALA A 205 -3.85 10.82 11.53
CA ALA A 205 -3.44 9.95 10.43
C ALA A 205 -4.49 9.93 9.31
N LEU A 206 -4.01 9.82 8.08
CA LEU A 206 -4.87 9.59 6.92
C LEU A 206 -5.28 8.11 6.89
N ILE A 207 -6.55 7.84 7.13
CA ILE A 207 -7.09 6.47 7.17
C ILE A 207 -8.21 6.38 6.12
N PRO A 208 -7.94 5.81 4.95
CA PRO A 208 -8.94 5.72 3.89
C PRO A 208 -9.94 4.59 4.15
N ALA A 209 -11.22 4.82 3.86
CA ALA A 209 -12.18 3.75 3.66
C ALA A 209 -11.88 3.04 2.34
N THR A 210 -11.41 1.79 2.41
CA THR A 210 -10.90 1.06 1.23
C THR A 210 -12.02 0.54 0.32
N THR A 211 -11.70 0.34 -0.96
CA THR A 211 -12.61 -0.29 -1.93
C THR A 211 -13.02 -1.69 -1.51
N ALA A 212 -12.18 -2.41 -0.77
CA ALA A 212 -12.49 -3.75 -0.26
C ALA A 212 -13.71 -3.76 0.67
N LEU A 213 -13.93 -2.70 1.47
CA LEU A 213 -15.14 -2.55 2.27
C LEU A 213 -16.40 -2.42 1.39
N ALA A 214 -16.34 -1.61 0.34
CA ALA A 214 -17.46 -1.46 -0.61
C ALA A 214 -17.73 -2.73 -1.42
N THR A 215 -16.74 -3.61 -1.57
CA THR A 215 -16.94 -4.90 -2.25
C THR A 215 -17.74 -5.87 -1.38
N LEU A 216 -17.57 -5.81 -0.04
CA LEU A 216 -18.28 -6.70 0.90
C LEU A 216 -19.67 -6.20 1.26
N THR A 217 -19.87 -4.89 1.35
CA THR A 217 -21.18 -4.29 1.64
C THR A 217 -21.33 -2.94 0.91
N PRO A 218 -22.53 -2.63 0.38
CA PRO A 218 -22.76 -1.41 -0.39
C PRO A 218 -22.43 -0.12 0.38
N ASP A 219 -22.71 -0.09 1.70
CA ASP A 219 -22.45 1.04 2.60
C ASP A 219 -21.07 0.99 3.29
N GLY A 220 -20.21 0.05 2.87
CA GLY A 220 -18.93 -0.21 3.55
C GLY A 220 -17.99 0.99 3.57
N ARG A 221 -18.00 1.82 2.53
CA ARG A 221 -17.18 3.04 2.52
C ARG A 221 -17.69 4.09 3.50
N GLU A 222 -18.99 4.32 3.54
CA GLU A 222 -19.62 5.29 4.43
C GLU A 222 -19.43 4.91 5.90
N ARG A 223 -19.54 3.61 6.21
CA ARG A 223 -19.27 3.08 7.56
C ARG A 223 -17.80 3.14 7.96
N GLY A 224 -16.88 3.19 6.99
CA GLY A 224 -15.43 3.23 7.23
C GLY A 224 -14.84 4.65 7.32
N ILE A 225 -15.67 5.69 7.22
CA ILE A 225 -15.29 7.11 7.39
C ILE A 225 -15.57 7.53 8.83
#